data_ec3886eaa73e638d000a24166320591a
#
_entry.id   ec3886eaa73e638d000a24166320591a
#
_cell.length_a   1.000
_cell.length_b   1.000
_cell.length_c   1.000
_cell.angle_alpha   90.00
_cell.angle_beta   90.00
_cell.angle_gamma   90.00
#
_symmetry.space_group_name_H-M   'P 1'
#
loop_
_entity.id
_entity.type
_entity.pdbx_description
1 polymer ?
#
loop_
_entity_poly.entity_id
_entity_poly.type
_entity_poly.pdbx_seq_one_letter_code
_entity_poly.pdbx_strand_id
1 'polypeptide(L)'
;MNRRNYNIAVNEYSERIFRYAYKWTKSEPTSKDIVQEVFEKLWKNRKKVEVEKVKSWLFTTAHNLLVNYSKKKKMLSREDLIYTEPSVFENRYELKDLLEVALSTLSTTQKSILLLRDSEGYDYKEIGEILKLNESQVKVYLFRARKKVKKYLKDLTVLVV
;
A
#
# COMPACT_ATOMS: atom_id res chain seq x y z
N MET A 1 21.79 12.04 -8.58
CA MET A 1 20.74 13.11 -8.43
C MET A 1 21.30 14.21 -7.56
N ASN A 2 21.14 15.46 -7.98
CA ASN A 2 21.57 16.61 -7.21
C ASN A 2 20.48 17.05 -6.21
N ARG A 3 20.82 18.03 -5.36
CA ARG A 3 19.90 18.57 -4.34
C ARG A 3 18.60 19.14 -4.96
N ARG A 4 18.70 19.81 -6.09
CA ARG A 4 17.55 20.39 -6.80
C ARG A 4 16.57 19.29 -7.22
N ASN A 5 17.07 18.23 -7.84
CA ASN A 5 16.24 17.10 -8.27
C ASN A 5 15.65 16.34 -7.08
N TYR A 6 16.39 16.26 -5.98
CA TYR A 6 15.86 15.71 -4.72
C TYR A 6 14.67 16.53 -4.22
N ASN A 7 14.81 17.84 -4.15
CA ASN A 7 13.72 18.72 -3.70
C ASN A 7 12.49 18.64 -4.62
N ILE A 8 12.69 18.53 -5.93
CA ILE A 8 11.60 18.30 -6.88
C ILE A 8 10.89 17.00 -6.58
N ALA A 9 11.64 15.92 -6.31
CA ALA A 9 11.07 14.63 -5.98
C ALA A 9 10.26 14.67 -4.68
N VAL A 10 10.76 15.36 -3.66
CA VAL A 10 10.03 15.56 -2.39
C VAL A 10 8.69 16.26 -2.66
N ASN A 11 8.70 17.36 -3.40
CA ASN A 11 7.49 18.12 -3.69
C ASN A 11 6.49 17.34 -4.55
N GLU A 12 6.96 16.54 -5.49
CA GLU A 12 6.11 15.79 -6.41
C GLU A 12 5.51 14.53 -5.77
N TYR A 13 6.27 13.82 -4.96
CA TYR A 13 5.89 12.47 -4.51
C TYR A 13 5.53 12.33 -3.03
N SER A 14 5.82 13.32 -2.17
CA SER A 14 5.55 13.19 -0.72
C SER A 14 4.11 12.85 -0.42
N GLU A 15 3.19 13.59 -1.01
CA GLU A 15 1.75 13.41 -0.80
C GLU A 15 1.25 12.07 -1.35
N ARG A 16 1.77 11.66 -2.50
CA ARG A 16 1.42 10.37 -3.12
C ARG A 16 1.91 9.19 -2.28
N ILE A 17 3.13 9.26 -1.78
CA ILE A 17 3.68 8.24 -0.88
C ILE A 17 2.89 8.21 0.43
N PHE A 18 2.56 9.38 1.00
CA PHE A 18 1.72 9.47 2.19
C PHE A 18 0.36 8.80 1.97
N ARG A 19 -0.31 9.12 0.87
CA ARG A 19 -1.62 8.53 0.54
C ARG A 19 -1.55 7.02 0.40
N TYR A 20 -0.53 6.51 -0.30
CA TYR A 20 -0.29 5.08 -0.46
C TYR A 20 -0.06 4.40 0.90
N ALA A 21 0.79 4.97 1.73
CA ALA A 21 1.07 4.47 3.08
C ALA A 21 -0.18 4.54 3.98
N TYR A 22 -0.92 5.63 3.93
CA TYR A 22 -2.13 5.80 4.74
C TYR A 22 -3.24 4.80 4.37
N LYS A 23 -3.45 4.55 3.09
CA LYS A 23 -4.42 3.54 2.65
C LYS A 23 -4.02 2.13 3.08
N TRP A 24 -2.73 1.91 3.28
CA TRP A 24 -2.21 0.63 3.78
C TRP A 24 -2.33 0.49 5.29
N THR A 25 -1.88 1.49 6.04
CA THR A 25 -1.70 1.42 7.50
C THR A 25 -2.89 1.96 8.29
N LYS A 26 -3.67 2.86 7.71
CA LYS A 26 -4.75 3.63 8.37
C LYS A 26 -4.27 4.43 9.58
N SER A 27 -2.98 4.70 9.66
CA SER A 27 -2.33 5.45 10.73
C SER A 27 -1.62 6.66 10.14
N GLU A 28 -2.04 7.85 10.53
CA GLU A 28 -1.38 9.08 10.10
C GLU A 28 0.07 9.17 10.62
N PRO A 29 0.35 8.91 11.92
CA PRO A 29 1.73 8.94 12.41
C PRO A 29 2.64 7.93 11.70
N THR A 30 2.19 6.70 11.51
CA THR A 30 2.95 5.66 10.81
C THR A 30 3.21 6.07 9.36
N SER A 31 2.22 6.63 8.68
CA SER A 31 2.36 7.07 7.29
C SER A 31 3.35 8.20 7.15
N LYS A 32 3.36 9.15 8.07
CA LYS A 32 4.37 10.24 8.11
C LYS A 32 5.77 9.69 8.33
N ASP A 33 5.94 8.72 9.20
CA ASP A 33 7.22 8.07 9.46
C ASP A 33 7.73 7.34 8.21
N ILE A 34 6.84 6.67 7.49
CA ILE A 34 7.21 6.00 6.22
C ILE A 34 7.66 7.02 5.18
N VAL A 35 6.93 8.11 4.99
CA VAL A 35 7.34 9.18 4.06
C VAL A 35 8.72 9.71 4.41
N GLN A 36 8.95 10.02 5.67
CA GLN A 36 10.24 10.51 6.16
C GLN A 36 11.35 9.51 5.87
N GLU A 37 11.15 8.25 6.20
CA GLU A 37 12.16 7.19 6.00
C GLU A 37 12.45 6.97 4.50
N VAL A 38 11.44 7.00 3.65
CA VAL A 38 11.61 6.87 2.19
C VAL A 38 12.52 7.99 1.67
N PHE A 39 12.27 9.23 2.04
CA PHE A 39 13.06 10.36 1.56
C PHE A 39 14.45 10.46 2.20
N GLU A 40 14.61 10.02 3.45
CA GLU A 40 15.93 9.86 4.05
C GLU A 40 16.77 8.84 3.28
N LYS A 41 16.18 7.70 2.92
CA LYS A 41 16.85 6.67 2.11
C LYS A 41 17.19 7.20 0.72
N LEU A 42 16.31 7.98 0.12
CA LEU A 42 16.60 8.61 -1.17
C LEU A 42 17.80 9.56 -1.06
N TRP A 43 17.84 10.39 -0.03
CA TRP A 43 18.95 11.31 0.18
C TRP A 43 20.29 10.56 0.32
N LYS A 44 20.30 9.51 1.12
CA LYS A 44 21.50 8.68 1.30
C LYS A 44 21.95 7.98 0.02
N ASN A 45 21.01 7.60 -0.85
CA ASN A 45 21.27 6.88 -2.10
C ASN A 45 21.21 7.77 -3.34
N ARG A 46 21.10 9.09 -3.20
CA ARG A 46 20.84 10.01 -4.30
C ARG A 46 21.86 9.94 -5.44
N LYS A 47 23.11 9.60 -5.13
CA LYS A 47 24.16 9.46 -6.15
C LYS A 47 23.97 8.23 -7.04
N LYS A 48 23.25 7.22 -6.55
CA LYS A 48 23.00 5.96 -7.25
C LYS A 48 21.65 5.92 -7.96
N VAL A 49 20.74 6.82 -7.61
CA VAL A 49 19.37 6.85 -8.16
C VAL A 49 19.33 7.82 -9.34
N GLU A 50 18.96 7.31 -10.51
CA GLU A 50 18.73 8.14 -11.69
C GLU A 50 17.41 8.90 -11.57
N VAL A 51 17.36 10.14 -12.06
CA VAL A 51 16.18 11.00 -11.97
C VAL A 51 14.94 10.33 -12.61
N GLU A 52 15.13 9.66 -13.74
CA GLU A 52 14.06 8.96 -14.47
C GLU A 52 13.52 7.74 -13.70
N LYS A 53 14.28 7.23 -12.74
CA LYS A 53 13.93 6.07 -11.94
C LYS A 53 13.43 6.43 -10.53
N VAL A 54 13.38 7.71 -10.20
CA VAL A 54 13.05 8.15 -8.84
C VAL A 54 11.65 7.73 -8.40
N LYS A 55 10.67 7.79 -9.28
CA LYS A 55 9.28 7.38 -8.96
C LYS A 55 9.22 5.91 -8.56
N SER A 56 9.73 5.02 -9.41
CA SER A 56 9.71 3.58 -9.10
C SER A 56 10.55 3.26 -7.87
N TRP A 57 11.69 3.93 -7.71
CA TRP A 57 12.54 3.76 -6.53
C TRP A 57 11.81 4.12 -5.22
N LEU A 58 11.14 5.26 -5.20
CA LEU A 58 10.38 5.73 -4.03
C LEU A 58 9.25 4.77 -3.67
N PHE A 59 8.46 4.34 -4.64
CA PHE A 59 7.34 3.44 -4.39
C PHE A 59 7.80 2.01 -4.04
N THR A 60 8.91 1.55 -4.62
CA THR A 60 9.52 0.27 -4.22
C THR A 60 9.97 0.32 -2.76
N THR A 61 10.62 1.40 -2.37
CA THR A 61 11.08 1.61 -0.99
C THR A 61 9.90 1.67 -0.03
N ALA A 62 8.87 2.44 -0.38
CA ALA A 62 7.64 2.53 0.42
C ALA A 62 6.96 1.16 0.55
N HIS A 63 6.83 0.42 -0.55
CA HIS A 63 6.26 -0.93 -0.53
C HIS A 63 7.02 -1.85 0.43
N ASN A 64 8.35 -1.87 0.35
CA ASN A 64 9.17 -2.71 1.21
C ASN A 64 9.00 -2.35 2.70
N LEU A 65 8.92 -1.07 3.02
CA LEU A 65 8.66 -0.61 4.39
C LEU A 65 7.27 -1.00 4.87
N LEU A 66 6.26 -0.91 4.00
CA LEU A 66 4.89 -1.30 4.31
C LEU A 66 4.74 -2.82 4.50
N VAL A 67 5.45 -3.61 3.71
CA VAL A 67 5.51 -5.08 3.90
C VAL A 67 6.12 -5.41 5.26
N ASN A 68 7.22 -4.76 5.62
CA ASN A 68 7.85 -4.96 6.93
C ASN A 68 6.93 -4.53 8.08
N TYR A 69 6.23 -3.41 7.93
CA TYR A 69 5.21 -2.96 8.88
C TYR A 69 4.12 -4.02 9.08
N SER A 70 3.61 -4.59 8.01
CA SER A 70 2.58 -5.62 8.05
C SER A 70 3.06 -6.90 8.75
N LYS A 71 4.31 -7.30 8.53
CA LYS A 71 4.92 -8.45 9.21
C LYS A 71 5.04 -8.21 10.72
N LYS A 72 5.50 -7.05 11.14
CA LYS A 72 5.63 -6.68 12.56
C LYS A 72 4.27 -6.65 13.24
N LYS A 73 3.27 -6.09 12.58
CA LYS A 73 1.89 -6.04 13.10
C LYS A 73 1.30 -7.43 13.29
N LYS A 74 1.53 -8.36 12.37
CA LYS A 74 1.12 -9.76 12.52
C LYS A 74 1.79 -10.46 13.69
N MET A 75 3.07 -10.24 13.90
CA MET A 75 3.81 -10.81 15.03
C MET A 75 3.26 -10.32 16.37
N LEU A 76 3.02 -9.01 16.50
CA LEU A 76 2.46 -8.42 17.71
C LEU A 76 1.04 -8.95 18.00
N SER A 77 0.20 -9.10 16.99
CA SER A 77 -1.16 -9.63 17.16
C SER A 77 -1.18 -11.12 17.54
N ARG A 78 -0.13 -11.88 17.22
CA ARG A 78 0.02 -13.28 17.66
C ARG A 78 0.46 -13.39 19.11
N GLU A 79 1.26 -12.44 19.60
CA GLU A 79 1.71 -12.38 20.99
C GLU A 79 0.60 -11.86 21.90
N ASP A 80 -0.19 -10.91 21.42
CA ASP A 80 -1.37 -10.35 22.06
C ASP A 80 -2.66 -11.08 21.65
N LEU A 81 -2.67 -12.41 21.72
CA LEU A 81 -3.92 -13.17 21.64
C LEU A 81 -4.81 -12.86 22.84
N ILE A 82 -5.08 -11.60 23.06
CA ILE A 82 -6.26 -11.16 23.75
C ILE A 82 -7.40 -11.39 22.75
N TYR A 83 -8.23 -12.35 23.07
CA TYR A 83 -9.49 -12.60 22.42
C TYR A 83 -10.27 -11.28 22.43
N THR A 84 -10.07 -10.46 21.42
CA THR A 84 -11.09 -9.50 21.06
C THR A 84 -12.17 -10.36 20.40
N GLU A 85 -13.23 -10.62 21.15
CA GLU A 85 -14.45 -11.13 20.56
C GLU A 85 -14.68 -10.32 19.28
N PRO A 86 -15.01 -11.00 18.15
CA PRO A 86 -15.45 -10.26 16.98
C PRO A 86 -16.57 -9.36 17.48
N SER A 87 -16.26 -8.07 17.60
CA SER A 87 -17.24 -7.07 18.00
C SER A 87 -18.45 -7.31 17.13
N VAL A 88 -19.57 -7.58 17.77
CA VAL A 88 -20.87 -7.73 17.13
C VAL A 88 -20.93 -6.63 16.10
N PHE A 89 -21.03 -7.01 14.83
CA PHE A 89 -21.15 -6.09 13.72
C PHE A 89 -22.34 -5.19 14.00
N GLU A 90 -22.10 -4.06 14.64
CA GLU A 90 -23.08 -3.00 14.66
C GLU A 90 -23.27 -2.56 13.21
N ASN A 91 -24.50 -2.51 12.75
CA ASN A 91 -24.98 -2.22 11.40
C ASN A 91 -24.57 -0.84 10.87
N ARG A 92 -23.35 -0.35 11.14
CA ARG A 92 -22.92 1.02 10.84
C ARG A 92 -21.55 1.10 10.18
N TYR A 93 -21.12 0.06 9.46
CA TYR A 93 -19.92 0.19 8.65
C TYR A 93 -20.24 1.05 7.44
N GLU A 94 -19.67 2.25 7.40
CA GLU A 94 -19.60 3.02 6.17
C GLU A 94 -18.91 2.19 5.11
N LEU A 95 -19.24 2.42 3.83
CA LEU A 95 -18.63 1.72 2.69
C LEU A 95 -17.09 1.73 2.77
N LYS A 96 -16.52 2.81 3.29
CA LYS A 96 -15.09 2.98 3.51
C LYS A 96 -14.51 1.89 4.45
N ASP A 97 -15.19 1.60 5.55
CA ASP A 97 -14.73 0.59 6.52
C ASP A 97 -14.81 -0.82 5.93
N LEU A 98 -15.82 -1.10 5.12
CA LEU A 98 -15.94 -2.37 4.40
C LEU A 98 -14.80 -2.56 3.40
N LEU A 99 -14.41 -1.49 2.69
CA LEU A 99 -13.25 -1.51 1.78
C LEU A 99 -11.95 -1.78 2.53
N GLU A 100 -11.76 -1.17 3.70
CA GLU A 100 -10.58 -1.41 4.53
C GLU A 100 -10.45 -2.87 4.94
N VAL A 101 -11.56 -3.47 5.40
CA VAL A 101 -11.57 -4.88 5.79
C VAL A 101 -11.34 -5.77 4.57
N ALA A 102 -11.95 -5.45 3.43
CA ALA A 102 -11.73 -6.19 2.19
C ALA A 102 -10.25 -6.12 1.76
N LEU A 103 -9.61 -4.96 1.84
CA LEU A 103 -8.19 -4.79 1.55
C LEU A 103 -7.31 -5.59 2.51
N SER A 104 -7.72 -5.74 3.77
CA SER A 104 -6.97 -6.52 4.77
C SER A 104 -6.93 -8.02 4.45
N THR A 105 -7.84 -8.51 3.61
CA THR A 105 -7.86 -9.92 3.18
C THR A 105 -6.85 -10.23 2.09
N LEU A 106 -6.29 -9.20 1.44
CA LEU A 106 -5.36 -9.35 0.34
C LEU A 106 -3.94 -9.66 0.83
N SER A 107 -3.16 -10.37 0.01
CA SER A 107 -1.71 -10.46 0.21
C SER A 107 -1.08 -9.08 0.05
N THR A 108 0.14 -8.89 0.55
CA THR A 108 0.86 -7.61 0.41
C THR A 108 1.05 -7.22 -1.05
N THR A 109 1.36 -8.18 -1.93
CA THR A 109 1.50 -7.93 -3.37
C THR A 109 0.18 -7.51 -4.00
N GLN A 110 -0.89 -8.23 -3.72
CA GLN A 110 -2.24 -7.90 -4.22
C GLN A 110 -2.69 -6.51 -3.75
N LYS A 111 -2.45 -6.20 -2.48
CA LYS A 111 -2.79 -4.89 -1.90
C LYS A 111 -2.02 -3.76 -2.57
N SER A 112 -0.71 -3.93 -2.77
CA SER A 112 0.11 -2.96 -3.49
C SER A 112 -0.35 -2.74 -4.91
N ILE A 113 -0.59 -3.79 -5.67
CA ILE A 113 -1.03 -3.69 -7.07
C ILE A 113 -2.36 -2.94 -7.17
N LEU A 114 -3.31 -3.29 -6.31
CA LEU A 114 -4.61 -2.64 -6.29
C LEU A 114 -4.50 -1.14 -5.98
N LEU A 115 -3.73 -0.79 -4.95
CA LEU A 115 -3.54 0.61 -4.56
C LEU A 115 -2.76 1.40 -5.62
N LEU A 116 -1.71 0.83 -6.19
CA LEU A 116 -0.92 1.48 -7.24
C LEU A 116 -1.73 1.71 -8.51
N ARG A 117 -2.58 0.77 -8.87
CA ARG A 117 -3.42 0.89 -10.08
C ARG A 117 -4.67 1.73 -9.85
N ASP A 118 -5.49 1.35 -8.88
CA ASP A 118 -6.83 1.93 -8.72
C ASP A 118 -6.83 3.24 -7.92
N SER A 119 -5.89 3.42 -7.01
CA SER A 119 -5.74 4.65 -6.24
C SER A 119 -4.74 5.63 -6.87
N GLU A 120 -3.55 5.16 -7.24
CA GLU A 120 -2.50 6.04 -7.77
C GLU A 120 -2.51 6.17 -9.30
N GLY A 121 -3.22 5.31 -10.01
CA GLY A 121 -3.41 5.42 -11.45
C GLY A 121 -2.20 5.04 -12.30
N TYR A 122 -1.25 4.29 -11.75
CA TYR A 122 -0.07 3.86 -12.49
C TYR A 122 -0.41 2.78 -13.51
N ASP A 123 0.32 2.77 -14.63
CA ASP A 123 0.14 1.75 -15.65
C ASP A 123 0.83 0.42 -15.26
N TYR A 124 0.56 -0.63 -16.01
CA TYR A 124 1.08 -1.97 -15.70
C TYR A 124 2.60 -2.05 -15.76
N LYS A 125 3.21 -1.29 -16.67
CA LYS A 125 4.66 -1.22 -16.80
C LYS A 125 5.30 -0.56 -15.58
N GLU A 126 4.75 0.56 -15.14
CA GLU A 126 5.20 1.28 -13.94
C GLU A 126 5.07 0.40 -12.69
N ILE A 127 3.92 -0.27 -12.53
CA ILE A 127 3.69 -1.18 -11.40
C ILE A 127 4.68 -2.35 -11.44
N GLY A 128 4.93 -2.88 -12.63
CA GLY A 128 5.93 -3.94 -12.82
C GLY A 128 7.32 -3.52 -12.40
N GLU A 129 7.73 -2.30 -12.73
CA GLU A 129 9.01 -1.72 -12.29
C GLU A 129 9.07 -1.56 -10.76
N ILE A 130 7.99 -1.09 -10.15
CA ILE A 130 7.90 -0.88 -8.69
C ILE A 130 7.99 -2.21 -7.94
N LEU A 131 7.27 -3.23 -8.39
CA LEU A 131 7.14 -4.51 -7.69
C LEU A 131 8.03 -5.62 -8.26
N LYS A 132 8.80 -5.31 -9.30
CA LYS A 132 9.67 -6.26 -10.01
C LYS A 132 8.90 -7.46 -10.57
N LEU A 133 7.82 -7.15 -11.25
CA LEU A 133 6.96 -8.10 -11.94
C LEU A 133 6.89 -7.76 -13.43
N ASN A 134 6.62 -8.75 -14.28
CA ASN A 134 6.31 -8.46 -15.67
C ASN A 134 4.84 -8.00 -15.82
N GLU A 135 4.49 -7.42 -16.95
CA GLU A 135 3.14 -6.89 -17.18
C GLU A 135 2.05 -7.97 -17.07
N SER A 136 2.33 -9.18 -17.54
CA SER A 136 1.40 -10.31 -17.46
C SER A 136 1.10 -10.68 -16.01
N GLN A 137 2.12 -10.70 -15.16
CA GLN A 137 1.96 -10.95 -13.71
C GLN A 137 1.15 -9.85 -13.05
N VAL A 138 1.41 -8.59 -13.40
CA VAL A 138 0.65 -7.44 -12.86
C VAL A 138 -0.83 -7.59 -13.20
N LYS A 139 -1.16 -7.90 -14.45
CA LYS A 139 -2.56 -8.09 -14.90
C LYS A 139 -3.24 -9.23 -14.15
N VAL A 140 -2.59 -10.37 -14.01
CA VAL A 140 -3.15 -11.54 -13.33
C VAL A 140 -3.37 -11.24 -11.84
N TYR A 141 -2.41 -10.64 -11.18
CA TYR A 141 -2.51 -10.32 -9.75
C TYR A 141 -3.56 -9.25 -9.48
N LEU A 142 -3.66 -8.25 -10.37
CA LEU A 142 -4.72 -7.24 -10.27
C LEU A 142 -6.11 -7.85 -10.42
N PHE A 143 -6.28 -8.72 -11.41
CA PHE A 143 -7.54 -9.43 -11.63
C PHE A 143 -7.94 -10.24 -10.37
N ARG A 144 -7.02 -11.00 -9.83
CA ARG A 144 -7.24 -11.79 -8.61
C ARG A 144 -7.57 -10.93 -7.40
N ALA A 145 -6.86 -9.81 -7.24
CA ALA A 145 -7.10 -8.86 -6.15
C ALA A 145 -8.50 -8.26 -6.23
N ARG A 146 -8.89 -7.78 -7.41
CA ARG A 146 -10.24 -7.21 -7.65
C ARG A 146 -11.34 -8.24 -7.43
N LYS A 147 -11.12 -9.46 -7.88
CA LYS A 147 -12.08 -10.56 -7.70
C LYS A 147 -12.28 -10.89 -6.23
N LYS A 148 -11.20 -10.94 -5.47
CA LYS A 148 -11.24 -11.22 -4.02
C LYS A 148 -11.96 -10.13 -3.24
N VAL A 149 -11.68 -8.86 -3.54
CA VAL A 149 -12.39 -7.71 -2.94
C VAL A 149 -13.87 -7.74 -3.27
N LYS A 150 -14.20 -7.96 -4.53
CA LYS A 150 -15.59 -8.03 -5.01
C LYS A 150 -16.38 -9.15 -4.32
N LYS A 151 -15.76 -10.31 -4.21
CA LYS A 151 -16.37 -11.47 -3.51
C LYS A 151 -16.63 -11.16 -2.05
N TYR A 152 -15.65 -10.58 -1.37
CA TYR A 152 -15.78 -10.21 0.04
C TYR A 152 -16.93 -9.22 0.26
N LEU A 153 -17.02 -8.17 -0.56
CA LEU A 153 -18.09 -7.16 -0.47
C LEU A 153 -19.46 -7.77 -0.78
N LYS A 154 -19.54 -8.69 -1.74
CA LYS A 154 -20.77 -9.39 -2.11
C LYS A 154 -21.27 -10.28 -0.96
N ASP A 155 -20.38 -11.04 -0.33
CA ASP A 155 -20.71 -11.91 0.79
C ASP A 155 -21.23 -11.10 1.99
N LEU A 156 -20.67 -9.91 2.23
CA LEU A 156 -21.15 -9.00 3.27
C LEU A 156 -22.56 -8.45 2.97
N THR A 157 -22.86 -8.10 1.71
CA THR A 157 -24.19 -7.60 1.34
C THR A 157 -25.26 -8.68 1.51
N VAL A 158 -24.92 -9.95 1.34
CA VAL A 158 -25.84 -11.08 1.59
C VAL A 158 -26.12 -11.23 3.07
N LEU A 159 -25.13 -10.94 3.95
CA LEU A 159 -25.31 -11.05 5.41
C LEU A 159 -26.11 -9.89 6.02
N VAL A 160 -26.21 -8.76 5.33
CA VAL A 160 -26.92 -7.54 5.79
C VAL A 160 -28.37 -7.53 5.35
N VAL A 161 -28.78 -8.44 4.48
CA VAL A 161 -30.16 -8.64 4.06
C VAL A 161 -30.80 -9.71 4.96
#